data_91c70f28f46403ac76de9dee54254b8f
#
_entry.id   91c70f28f46403ac76de9dee54254b8f
#
_cell.length_a   1.000
_cell.length_b   1.000
_cell.length_c   1.000
_cell.angle_alpha   90.00
_cell.angle_beta   90.00
_cell.angle_gamma   90.00
#
_symmetry.space_group_name_H-M   'P 1'
#
loop_
_entity.id
_entity.type
_entity.pdbx_description
1 polymer ?
#
loop_
_entity_poly.entity_id
_entity_poly.type
_entity_poly.pdbx_seq_one_letter_code
_entity_poly.pdbx_strand_id
1 'polypeptide(L)'
;KPEEYWTLSSNFTNKDNKNIFSKLSLFNGEKIEKFSFKNKEEIQKAVDIINKTKFKIADVNTKLFRRNPLAPFTTSTLQQTASGRFGFGASRTMQIAQRLYQGIDIEGETTGLITYMRTDGTNISKEAISDFRKFITEDYGDKYLPEVPNSYLGKKAKNAQEAHEAIRPTDV
;
A
#
# COMPACT_ATOMS: atom_id res chain seq x y z
N LYS A 1 31.82 -3.34 -0.71
CA LYS A 1 32.39 -2.27 -1.56
C LYS A 1 31.27 -1.70 -2.43
N PRO A 2 31.23 -0.39 -2.72
CA PRO A 2 30.30 0.15 -3.70
C PRO A 2 30.61 -0.43 -5.09
N GLU A 3 29.56 -0.84 -5.79
CA GLU A 3 29.66 -1.33 -7.17
C GLU A 3 28.93 -0.36 -8.08
N GLU A 4 29.57 0.06 -9.16
CA GLU A 4 28.98 0.90 -10.20
C GLU A 4 28.00 0.09 -11.02
N TYR A 5 26.86 0.67 -11.32
CA TYR A 5 25.87 0.09 -12.25
C TYR A 5 25.19 1.20 -13.05
N TRP A 6 24.74 0.82 -14.25
CA TRP A 6 24.08 1.71 -15.18
C TRP A 6 22.71 1.17 -15.56
N THR A 7 21.75 2.06 -15.74
CA THR A 7 20.41 1.72 -16.23
C THR A 7 20.05 2.59 -17.41
N LEU A 8 19.29 2.03 -18.36
CA LEU A 8 18.81 2.76 -19.52
C LEU A 8 17.29 2.90 -19.46
N SER A 9 16.84 4.14 -19.55
CA SER A 9 15.42 4.48 -19.68
C SER A 9 15.22 5.40 -20.87
N SER A 10 14.05 5.35 -21.46
CA SER A 10 13.68 6.21 -22.57
C SER A 10 12.27 6.75 -22.40
N ASN A 11 12.05 7.95 -22.96
CA ASN A 11 10.74 8.57 -23.03
C ASN A 11 10.30 8.59 -24.50
N PHE A 12 9.26 7.86 -24.82
CA PHE A 12 8.68 7.84 -26.16
C PHE A 12 7.45 8.73 -26.17
N THR A 13 7.23 9.44 -27.27
CA THR A 13 6.03 10.22 -27.49
C THR A 13 5.20 9.56 -28.61
N ASN A 14 3.95 9.28 -28.34
CA ASN A 14 3.04 8.74 -29.36
C ASN A 14 2.48 9.85 -30.26
N LYS A 15 1.67 9.47 -31.27
CA LYS A 15 1.04 10.43 -32.20
C LYS A 15 0.10 11.43 -31.51
N ASP A 16 -0.41 11.10 -30.34
CA ASP A 16 -1.30 11.95 -29.54
C ASP A 16 -0.56 12.81 -28.53
N ASN A 17 0.76 12.96 -28.66
CA ASN A 17 1.66 13.66 -27.73
C ASN A 17 1.67 13.11 -26.30
N LYS A 18 1.29 11.84 -26.11
CA LYS A 18 1.37 11.17 -24.80
C LYS A 18 2.74 10.55 -24.62
N ASN A 19 3.36 10.82 -23.49
CA ASN A 19 4.65 10.28 -23.15
C ASN A 19 4.51 8.87 -22.56
N ILE A 20 5.37 7.96 -23.02
CA ILE A 20 5.49 6.58 -22.53
C ILE A 20 6.90 6.39 -21.99
N PHE A 21 6.99 6.32 -20.67
CA PHE A 21 8.26 6.04 -20.01
C PHE A 21 8.56 4.54 -20.06
N SER A 22 9.76 4.18 -20.50
CA SER A 22 10.19 2.80 -20.66
C SER A 22 11.58 2.56 -20.07
N LYS A 23 11.82 1.35 -19.59
CA LYS A 23 13.14 0.90 -19.15
C LYS A 23 13.58 -0.24 -20.04
N LEU A 24 14.88 -0.29 -20.35
CA LEU A 24 15.47 -1.42 -21.04
C LEU A 24 15.36 -2.68 -20.16
N SER A 25 14.67 -3.68 -20.64
CA SER A 25 14.44 -4.95 -19.93
C SER A 25 15.09 -6.15 -20.61
N LEU A 26 15.29 -6.05 -21.93
CA LEU A 26 15.90 -7.09 -22.73
C LEU A 26 16.84 -6.44 -23.76
N PHE A 27 18.05 -6.96 -23.93
CA PHE A 27 19.01 -6.49 -24.93
C PHE A 27 19.76 -7.69 -25.53
N ASN A 28 19.79 -7.79 -26.85
CA ASN A 28 20.36 -8.93 -27.57
C ASN A 28 19.87 -10.32 -27.11
N GLY A 29 18.60 -10.41 -26.69
CA GLY A 29 18.01 -11.65 -26.17
C GLY A 29 18.30 -11.94 -24.69
N GLU A 30 19.10 -11.13 -24.03
CA GLU A 30 19.43 -11.28 -22.61
C GLU A 30 18.62 -10.31 -21.73
N LYS A 31 18.15 -10.81 -20.60
CA LYS A 31 17.44 -10.00 -19.62
C LYS A 31 18.41 -9.04 -18.92
N ILE A 32 18.02 -7.77 -18.86
CA ILE A 32 18.81 -6.74 -18.18
C ILE A 32 18.48 -6.74 -16.69
N GLU A 33 19.50 -6.93 -15.88
CA GLU A 33 19.46 -6.87 -14.42
C GLU A 33 20.25 -5.65 -13.93
N LYS A 34 20.25 -5.41 -12.61
CA LYS A 34 20.86 -4.23 -12.01
C LYS A 34 22.32 -4.01 -12.41
N PHE A 35 23.11 -5.08 -12.54
CA PHE A 35 24.54 -5.05 -12.84
C PHE A 35 24.90 -5.51 -14.24
N SER A 36 23.93 -5.55 -15.19
CA SER A 36 24.21 -5.95 -16.58
C SER A 36 25.13 -4.99 -17.30
N PHE A 37 25.09 -3.71 -16.96
CA PHE A 37 26.03 -2.69 -17.46
C PHE A 37 26.87 -2.19 -16.30
N LYS A 38 28.17 -2.46 -16.38
CA LYS A 38 29.14 -2.16 -15.29
C LYS A 38 29.85 -0.84 -15.46
N ASN A 39 29.83 -0.27 -16.65
CA ASN A 39 30.52 0.98 -16.97
C ASN A 39 29.79 1.77 -18.07
N LYS A 40 30.19 3.04 -18.22
CA LYS A 40 29.62 3.95 -19.20
C LYS A 40 29.78 3.50 -20.64
N GLU A 41 30.88 2.82 -20.97
CA GLU A 41 31.19 2.41 -22.33
C GLU A 41 30.24 1.30 -22.81
N GLU A 42 29.91 0.35 -21.95
CA GLU A 42 28.97 -0.72 -22.26
C GLU A 42 27.56 -0.19 -22.52
N ILE A 43 27.07 0.71 -21.66
CA ILE A 43 25.74 1.29 -21.83
C ILE A 43 25.68 2.23 -23.03
N GLN A 44 26.78 2.96 -23.35
CA GLN A 44 26.83 3.83 -24.50
C GLN A 44 26.71 3.03 -25.82
N LYS A 45 27.34 1.87 -25.93
CA LYS A 45 27.17 0.96 -27.09
C LYS A 45 25.71 0.55 -27.25
N ALA A 46 25.03 0.24 -26.16
CA ALA A 46 23.59 -0.09 -26.20
C ALA A 46 22.74 1.09 -26.67
N VAL A 47 23.02 2.30 -26.18
CA VAL A 47 22.35 3.54 -26.60
C VAL A 47 22.55 3.78 -28.10
N ASP A 48 23.76 3.63 -28.60
CA ASP A 48 24.10 3.86 -30.01
C ASP A 48 23.38 2.88 -30.95
N ILE A 49 23.22 1.64 -30.54
CA ILE A 49 22.45 0.63 -31.29
C ILE A 49 20.95 0.99 -31.24
N ILE A 50 20.42 1.29 -30.08
CA ILE A 50 19.01 1.59 -29.86
C ILE A 50 18.58 2.82 -30.65
N ASN A 51 19.39 3.87 -30.66
CA ASN A 51 19.09 5.11 -31.39
C ASN A 51 19.03 4.94 -32.93
N LYS A 52 19.59 3.89 -33.44
CA LYS A 52 19.54 3.55 -34.89
C LYS A 52 18.35 2.66 -35.26
N THR A 53 17.55 2.22 -34.28
CA THR A 53 16.42 1.32 -34.52
C THR A 53 15.09 2.05 -34.59
N LYS A 54 14.10 1.45 -35.27
CA LYS A 54 12.70 1.91 -35.24
C LYS A 54 11.99 1.17 -34.12
N PHE A 55 11.20 1.93 -33.34
CA PHE A 55 10.44 1.38 -32.23
C PHE A 55 9.01 1.03 -32.65
N LYS A 56 8.48 -0.03 -32.10
CA LYS A 56 7.07 -0.42 -32.19
C LYS A 56 6.61 -1.00 -30.87
N ILE A 57 5.33 -0.83 -30.55
CA ILE A 57 4.70 -1.56 -29.44
C ILE A 57 4.56 -3.01 -29.90
N ALA A 58 5.22 -3.92 -29.19
CA ALA A 58 5.20 -5.34 -29.51
C ALA A 58 3.97 -6.04 -28.92
N ASP A 59 3.62 -5.66 -27.70
CA ASP A 59 2.50 -6.26 -26.97
C ASP A 59 1.94 -5.27 -25.93
N VAL A 60 0.64 -5.41 -25.63
CA VAL A 60 -0.05 -4.67 -24.56
C VAL A 60 -0.81 -5.66 -23.69
N ASN A 61 -0.25 -5.96 -22.53
CA ASN A 61 -0.85 -6.86 -21.56
C ASN A 61 -1.66 -6.09 -20.52
N THR A 62 -2.97 -6.31 -20.51
CA THR A 62 -3.86 -5.79 -19.47
C THR A 62 -4.23 -6.89 -18.50
N LYS A 63 -3.89 -6.71 -17.22
CA LYS A 63 -4.24 -7.66 -16.17
C LYS A 63 -5.16 -6.99 -15.17
N LEU A 64 -6.26 -7.63 -14.87
CA LEU A 64 -7.11 -7.24 -13.75
C LEU A 64 -6.37 -7.54 -12.45
N PHE A 65 -6.15 -6.51 -11.64
CA PHE A 65 -5.54 -6.63 -10.33
C PHE A 65 -6.59 -6.36 -9.24
N ARG A 66 -6.87 -7.37 -8.45
CA ARG A 66 -7.78 -7.24 -7.30
C ARG A 66 -6.96 -6.88 -6.06
N ARG A 67 -7.28 -5.74 -5.44
CA ARG A 67 -6.75 -5.36 -4.13
C ARG A 67 -7.74 -5.79 -3.06
N ASN A 68 -7.27 -6.57 -2.11
CA ASN A 68 -8.04 -6.87 -0.92
C ASN A 68 -7.77 -5.80 0.16
N PRO A 69 -8.76 -5.45 1.00
CA PRO A 69 -8.53 -4.57 2.13
C PRO A 69 -7.50 -5.18 3.09
N LEU A 70 -6.70 -4.31 3.70
CA LEU A 70 -5.76 -4.71 4.75
C LEU A 70 -6.51 -5.06 6.04
N ALA A 71 -5.84 -5.80 6.93
CA ALA A 71 -6.36 -6.06 8.27
C ALA A 71 -6.53 -4.74 9.04
N PRO A 72 -7.47 -4.68 9.97
CA PRO A 72 -7.56 -3.59 10.94
C PRO A 72 -6.25 -3.44 11.70
N PHE A 73 -6.00 -2.25 12.24
CA PHE A 73 -4.74 -1.96 12.91
C PHE A 73 -4.59 -2.71 14.24
N THR A 74 -3.41 -3.28 14.42
CA THR A 74 -2.82 -3.57 15.73
C THR A 74 -1.91 -2.40 16.13
N THR A 75 -1.43 -2.36 17.38
CA THR A 75 -0.41 -1.38 17.82
C THR A 75 0.79 -1.34 16.88
N SER A 76 1.30 -2.51 16.51
CA SER A 76 2.47 -2.64 15.65
C SER A 76 2.23 -2.10 14.23
N THR A 77 1.12 -2.49 13.60
CA THR A 77 0.81 -2.05 12.23
C THR A 77 0.41 -0.58 12.17
N LEU A 78 -0.21 -0.03 13.22
CA LEU A 78 -0.45 1.41 13.36
C LEU A 78 0.87 2.19 13.38
N GLN A 79 1.83 1.77 14.20
CA GLN A 79 3.15 2.42 14.29
C GLN A 79 3.90 2.34 12.96
N GLN A 80 3.91 1.20 12.29
CA GLN A 80 4.56 1.02 10.99
C GLN A 80 3.94 1.93 9.92
N THR A 81 2.61 2.00 9.88
CA THR A 81 1.90 2.84 8.91
C THR A 81 2.11 4.32 9.17
N ALA A 82 2.07 4.75 10.43
CA ALA A 82 2.32 6.13 10.82
C ALA A 82 3.77 6.55 10.52
N SER A 83 4.73 5.65 10.72
CA SER A 83 6.12 5.87 10.34
C SER A 83 6.29 6.02 8.83
N GLY A 84 5.71 5.11 8.05
CA GLY A 84 5.85 5.13 6.59
C GLY A 84 5.12 6.30 5.92
N ARG A 85 3.98 6.75 6.46
CA ARG A 85 3.17 7.83 5.85
C ARG A 85 3.51 9.22 6.35
N PHE A 86 3.84 9.35 7.63
CA PHE A 86 4.00 10.64 8.31
C PHE A 86 5.38 10.85 8.92
N GLY A 87 6.26 9.84 8.87
CA GLY A 87 7.58 9.90 9.52
C GLY A 87 7.50 9.92 11.06
N PHE A 88 6.38 9.46 11.65
CA PHE A 88 6.23 9.47 13.10
C PHE A 88 7.01 8.32 13.74
N GLY A 89 7.76 8.63 14.78
CA GLY A 89 8.32 7.59 15.66
C GLY A 89 7.23 6.92 16.49
N ALA A 90 7.53 5.72 17.02
CA ALA A 90 6.58 4.92 17.80
C ALA A 90 6.00 5.69 19.01
N SER A 91 6.83 6.42 19.75
CA SER A 91 6.37 7.22 20.90
C SER A 91 5.35 8.28 20.49
N ARG A 92 5.64 9.06 19.45
CA ARG A 92 4.71 10.09 18.93
C ARG A 92 3.40 9.48 18.44
N THR A 93 3.47 8.36 17.74
CA THR A 93 2.29 7.63 17.27
C THR A 93 1.41 7.23 18.44
N MET A 94 1.99 6.66 19.49
CA MET A 94 1.22 6.23 20.68
C MET A 94 0.67 7.39 21.49
N GLN A 95 1.37 8.51 21.58
CA GLN A 95 0.84 9.73 22.23
C GLN A 95 -0.40 10.26 21.50
N ILE A 96 -0.35 10.31 20.16
CA ILE A 96 -1.50 10.75 19.35
C ILE A 96 -2.66 9.76 19.49
N ALA A 97 -2.40 8.46 19.37
CA ALA A 97 -3.42 7.43 19.52
C ALA A 97 -4.07 7.47 20.92
N GLN A 98 -3.29 7.71 21.99
CA GLN A 98 -3.79 7.88 23.35
C GLN A 98 -4.76 9.05 23.45
N ARG A 99 -4.45 10.19 22.84
CA ARG A 99 -5.32 11.36 22.82
C ARG A 99 -6.62 11.08 22.06
N LEU A 100 -6.54 10.42 20.92
CA LEU A 100 -7.72 10.04 20.13
C LEU A 100 -8.61 9.05 20.88
N TYR A 101 -8.04 8.15 21.65
CA TYR A 101 -8.79 7.22 22.49
C TYR A 101 -9.44 7.90 23.70
N GLN A 102 -8.69 8.75 24.41
CA GLN A 102 -9.19 9.46 25.59
C GLN A 102 -10.26 10.50 25.24
N GLY A 103 -10.26 10.94 24.01
CA GLY A 103 -11.18 11.92 23.49
C GLY A 103 -10.54 13.28 23.19
N ILE A 104 -11.10 13.91 22.22
CA ILE A 104 -10.82 15.30 21.84
C ILE A 104 -12.11 16.10 21.91
N ASP A 105 -12.00 17.39 22.15
CA ASP A 105 -13.17 18.29 22.15
C ASP A 105 -13.67 18.43 20.70
N ILE A 106 -14.92 18.06 20.49
CA ILE A 106 -15.65 18.25 19.24
C ILE A 106 -16.96 18.95 19.60
N GLU A 107 -17.10 20.21 19.21
CA GLU A 107 -18.29 21.02 19.45
C GLU A 107 -18.69 21.11 20.93
N GLY A 108 -17.72 21.07 21.86
CA GLY A 108 -17.92 21.16 23.31
C GLY A 108 -18.13 19.82 24.00
N GLU A 109 -18.08 18.70 23.27
CA GLU A 109 -18.14 17.35 23.85
C GLU A 109 -16.81 16.60 23.66
N THR A 110 -16.35 15.96 24.76
CA THR A 110 -15.15 15.12 24.70
C THR A 110 -15.49 13.75 24.08
N THR A 111 -15.07 13.51 22.85
CA THR A 111 -15.41 12.30 22.12
C THR A 111 -14.15 11.46 21.82
N GLY A 112 -14.17 10.19 22.24
CA GLY A 112 -13.15 9.20 21.87
C GLY A 112 -13.35 8.73 20.45
N LEU A 113 -12.33 8.90 19.58
CA LEU A 113 -12.45 8.67 18.16
C LEU A 113 -11.98 7.30 17.69
N ILE A 114 -11.22 6.59 18.52
CA ILE A 114 -10.72 5.26 18.20
C ILE A 114 -10.90 4.31 19.39
N THR A 115 -10.92 3.01 19.11
CA THR A 115 -10.86 1.96 20.12
C THR A 115 -9.49 1.94 20.82
N TYR A 116 -9.36 1.14 21.87
CA TYR A 116 -8.12 1.05 22.65
C TYR A 116 -6.91 0.69 21.78
N MET A 117 -5.85 1.51 21.85
CA MET A 117 -4.73 1.47 20.92
C MET A 117 -3.61 0.48 21.29
N ARG A 118 -3.70 -0.19 22.45
CA ARG A 118 -2.72 -1.22 22.84
C ARG A 118 -3.35 -2.58 22.67
N THR A 119 -3.23 -3.12 21.46
CA THR A 119 -3.79 -4.41 21.09
C THR A 119 -2.95 -5.07 20.00
N ASP A 120 -2.88 -6.36 20.00
CA ASP A 120 -2.38 -7.22 18.92
C ASP A 120 -3.52 -7.91 18.16
N GLY A 121 -4.79 -7.65 18.59
CA GLY A 121 -5.99 -8.16 17.95
C GLY A 121 -6.32 -7.50 16.63
N THR A 122 -6.88 -8.29 15.72
CA THR A 122 -7.46 -7.85 14.44
C THR A 122 -8.95 -8.07 14.38
N ASN A 123 -9.56 -8.50 15.49
CA ASN A 123 -10.99 -8.75 15.59
C ASN A 123 -11.74 -7.41 15.68
N ILE A 124 -12.92 -7.38 15.12
CA ILE A 124 -13.87 -6.27 15.23
C ILE A 124 -15.16 -6.85 15.80
N SER A 125 -15.84 -6.11 16.69
CA SER A 125 -17.12 -6.53 17.25
C SER A 125 -18.19 -6.71 16.17
N LYS A 126 -19.16 -7.56 16.42
CA LYS A 126 -20.24 -7.82 15.44
C LYS A 126 -21.08 -6.57 15.18
N GLU A 127 -21.29 -5.77 16.21
CA GLU A 127 -22.01 -4.50 16.16
C GLU A 127 -21.28 -3.55 15.19
N ALA A 128 -19.99 -3.31 15.41
CA ALA A 128 -19.21 -2.44 14.55
C ALA A 128 -19.11 -2.94 13.11
N ILE A 129 -19.04 -4.26 12.89
CA ILE A 129 -19.10 -4.83 11.53
C ILE A 129 -20.46 -4.50 10.88
N SER A 130 -21.56 -4.57 11.62
CA SER A 130 -22.88 -4.21 11.10
C SER A 130 -22.94 -2.73 10.70
N ASP A 131 -22.45 -1.85 11.55
CA ASP A 131 -22.43 -0.40 11.29
C ASP A 131 -21.55 -0.05 10.08
N PHE A 132 -20.35 -0.63 9.97
CA PHE A 132 -19.48 -0.45 8.80
C PHE A 132 -20.13 -0.95 7.50
N ARG A 133 -20.84 -2.06 7.56
CA ARG A 133 -21.52 -2.60 6.38
C ARG A 133 -22.65 -1.69 5.93
N LYS A 134 -23.43 -1.15 6.87
CA LYS A 134 -24.47 -0.16 6.60
C LYS A 134 -23.89 1.09 5.97
N PHE A 135 -22.86 1.66 6.57
CA PHE A 135 -22.15 2.83 6.06
C PHE A 135 -21.61 2.61 4.63
N ILE A 136 -20.95 1.46 4.38
CA ILE A 136 -20.44 1.14 3.03
C ILE A 136 -21.59 1.07 2.01
N THR A 137 -22.71 0.46 2.37
CA THR A 137 -23.85 0.37 1.47
C THR A 137 -24.45 1.75 1.18
N GLU A 138 -24.61 2.58 2.20
CA GLU A 138 -25.24 3.90 2.07
C GLU A 138 -24.35 4.89 1.30
N ASP A 139 -23.06 4.96 1.59
CA ASP A 139 -22.15 5.96 1.04
C ASP A 139 -21.44 5.53 -0.25
N TYR A 140 -21.19 4.24 -0.42
CA TYR A 140 -20.42 3.71 -1.56
C TYR A 140 -21.20 2.76 -2.45
N GLY A 141 -22.27 2.16 -1.94
CA GLY A 141 -23.13 1.21 -2.65
C GLY A 141 -22.68 -0.24 -2.54
N ASP A 142 -23.61 -1.15 -2.86
CA ASP A 142 -23.47 -2.61 -2.67
C ASP A 142 -22.26 -3.23 -3.37
N LYS A 143 -21.79 -2.62 -4.46
CA LYS A 143 -20.60 -3.12 -5.19
C LYS A 143 -19.32 -3.12 -4.36
N TYR A 144 -19.26 -2.31 -3.32
CA TYR A 144 -18.11 -2.20 -2.41
C TYR A 144 -18.27 -3.07 -1.17
N LEU A 145 -19.45 -3.66 -0.97
CA LEU A 145 -19.74 -4.51 0.17
C LEU A 145 -19.44 -5.97 -0.15
N PRO A 146 -18.49 -6.62 0.52
CA PRO A 146 -18.27 -8.05 0.33
C PRO A 146 -19.47 -8.84 0.86
N GLU A 147 -19.78 -9.96 0.22
CA GLU A 147 -20.89 -10.85 0.62
C GLU A 147 -20.76 -11.31 2.07
N VAL A 148 -19.53 -11.67 2.47
CA VAL A 148 -19.18 -12.07 3.83
C VAL A 148 -18.09 -11.15 4.37
N PRO A 149 -18.15 -10.71 5.64
CA PRO A 149 -17.09 -9.93 6.26
C PRO A 149 -15.73 -10.64 6.18
N ASN A 150 -14.68 -9.86 5.88
CA ASN A 150 -13.33 -10.43 5.86
C ASN A 150 -12.88 -10.81 7.28
N SER A 151 -12.24 -11.97 7.40
CA SER A 151 -11.61 -12.42 8.63
C SER A 151 -10.10 -12.41 8.46
N TYR A 152 -9.40 -11.81 9.42
CA TYR A 152 -7.93 -11.68 9.42
C TYR A 152 -7.26 -12.52 10.51
N LEU A 153 -8.01 -13.43 11.12
CA LEU A 153 -7.51 -14.34 12.16
C LEU A 153 -6.45 -15.28 11.58
N GLY A 154 -5.22 -15.18 12.07
CA GLY A 154 -4.16 -16.14 11.77
C GLY A 154 -4.46 -17.54 12.34
N LYS A 155 -3.85 -18.59 11.76
CA LYS A 155 -4.03 -19.99 12.22
C LYS A 155 -3.73 -20.19 13.72
N LYS A 156 -2.92 -19.34 14.35
CA LYS A 156 -2.57 -19.40 15.79
C LYS A 156 -3.62 -18.73 16.70
N ALA A 157 -4.45 -17.85 16.20
CA ALA A 157 -5.40 -17.06 16.99
C ALA A 157 -6.74 -17.77 17.23
N LYS A 158 -6.96 -18.96 16.70
CA LYS A 158 -8.22 -19.70 16.91
C LYS A 158 -8.57 -20.01 18.37
N ASN A 159 -7.57 -19.98 19.26
CA ASN A 159 -7.75 -20.30 20.68
C ASN A 159 -7.31 -19.16 21.63
N ALA A 160 -6.82 -18.04 21.12
CA ALA A 160 -6.50 -16.86 21.92
C ALA A 160 -7.74 -15.95 21.94
N GLN A 161 -8.40 -15.86 23.05
CA GLN A 161 -9.42 -14.86 23.30
C GLN A 161 -8.66 -13.54 23.55
N GLU A 162 -8.49 -12.75 22.47
CA GLU A 162 -7.87 -11.44 22.57
C GLU A 162 -8.76 -10.53 23.42
N ALA A 163 -8.17 -9.93 24.45
CA ALA A 163 -8.90 -9.11 25.42
C ALA A 163 -9.44 -7.81 24.82
N HIS A 164 -8.86 -7.37 23.70
CA HIS A 164 -9.20 -6.12 23.02
C HIS A 164 -9.41 -6.34 21.53
N GLU A 165 -10.34 -5.59 20.97
CA GLU A 165 -10.53 -5.56 19.52
C GLU A 165 -9.41 -4.77 18.81
N ALA A 166 -9.40 -4.80 17.49
CA ALA A 166 -8.51 -4.01 16.65
C ALA A 166 -8.69 -2.50 16.88
N ILE A 167 -7.69 -1.72 16.50
CA ILE A 167 -7.77 -0.26 16.49
C ILE A 167 -8.60 0.16 15.27
N ARG A 168 -9.72 0.81 15.54
CA ARG A 168 -10.66 1.31 14.53
C ARG A 168 -11.30 2.63 14.98
N PRO A 169 -11.94 3.39 14.08
CA PRO A 169 -12.85 4.45 14.47
C PRO A 169 -13.97 3.93 15.38
N THR A 170 -14.40 4.73 16.33
CA THR A 170 -15.54 4.42 17.21
C THR A 170 -16.86 4.62 16.50
N ASP A 171 -16.89 5.57 15.57
CA ASP A 171 -18.03 5.91 14.74
C ASP A 171 -17.61 6.01 13.26
N VAL A 172 -18.54 5.91 12.31
CA VAL A 172 -18.33 5.92 10.86
C VAL A 172 -19.34 6.84 10.16
#